data_539100849fdc5de7a619ca05586fdcb4
#
_entry.id   539100849fdc5de7a619ca05586fdcb4
#
_cell.length_a   1.000
_cell.length_b   1.000
_cell.length_c   1.000
_cell.angle_alpha   90.00
_cell.angle_beta   90.00
_cell.angle_gamma   90.00
#
_symmetry.space_group_name_H-M   'P 1'
#
loop_
_entity.id
_entity.type
_entity.pdbx_description
1 polymer ?
#
loop_
_entity_poly.entity_id
_entity_poly.type
_entity_poly.pdbx_seq_one_letter_code
_entity_poly.pdbx_strand_id
1 'polypeptide(L)'
;MDDTFWRKKKSYRFSKIKDGFAVYAELLNYEPIKWVIDYLKKTRPPMEAEIWGELFKVIRNIISHFPFFDIWDEVWVSKRIVNWDREGWTIDKFMKKYEGKEVIKYRFWEANKNRMTYFSINFPKKYDMDNKIYLKEILSEKEGVKFSFILMRQIMDTQVEK
;
A
#
# COMPACT_ATOMS: atom_id res chain seq x y z
N MET A 1 15.87 0.70 3.37
CA MET A 1 16.50 0.85 2.06
C MET A 1 17.58 1.89 2.19
N ASP A 2 18.70 1.60 1.59
CA ASP A 2 19.85 2.48 1.66
C ASP A 2 19.80 3.61 0.61
N ASP A 3 20.75 4.54 0.71
CA ASP A 3 20.81 5.69 -0.19
C ASP A 3 21.04 5.27 -1.66
N THR A 4 21.59 4.08 -1.90
CA THR A 4 21.88 3.58 -3.24
C THR A 4 20.60 3.29 -4.01
N PHE A 5 19.55 2.80 -3.36
CA PHE A 5 18.24 2.59 -3.98
C PHE A 5 17.63 3.89 -4.50
N TRP A 6 17.71 4.96 -3.70
CA TRP A 6 17.12 6.26 -4.07
C TRP A 6 17.86 6.97 -5.21
N ARG A 7 19.12 6.59 -5.47
CA ARG A 7 19.89 7.08 -6.63
C ARG A 7 19.54 6.37 -7.94
N LYS A 8 18.80 5.28 -7.89
CA LYS A 8 18.36 4.56 -9.10
C LYS A 8 17.27 5.36 -9.84
N LYS A 9 17.12 5.08 -11.14
CA LYS A 9 16.06 5.68 -11.97
C LYS A 9 14.68 5.42 -11.37
N LYS A 10 13.74 6.35 -11.53
CA LYS A 10 12.37 6.23 -11.03
C LYS A 10 11.67 4.98 -11.56
N SER A 11 11.87 4.64 -12.84
CA SER A 11 11.31 3.42 -13.44
C SER A 11 11.84 2.14 -12.78
N TYR A 12 13.11 2.09 -12.43
CA TYR A 12 13.68 0.97 -11.69
C TYR A 12 13.04 0.86 -10.29
N ARG A 13 12.94 1.96 -9.56
CA ARG A 13 12.32 1.96 -8.23
C ARG A 13 10.86 1.52 -8.30
N PHE A 14 10.13 2.00 -9.29
CA PHE A 14 8.74 1.61 -9.48
C PHE A 14 8.59 0.13 -9.84
N SER A 15 9.48 -0.41 -10.69
CA SER A 15 9.55 -1.87 -10.94
C SER A 15 9.70 -2.65 -9.63
N LYS A 16 10.59 -2.22 -8.73
CA LYS A 16 10.77 -2.88 -7.42
C LYS A 16 9.56 -2.75 -6.49
N ILE A 17 8.84 -1.65 -6.56
CA ILE A 17 7.56 -1.51 -5.85
C ILE A 17 6.54 -2.52 -6.39
N LYS A 18 6.43 -2.66 -7.71
CA LYS A 18 5.55 -3.66 -8.34
C LYS A 18 5.91 -5.09 -7.92
N ASP A 19 7.20 -5.42 -7.94
CA ASP A 19 7.70 -6.71 -7.46
C ASP A 19 7.32 -6.94 -5.98
N GLY A 20 7.49 -5.92 -5.13
CA GLY A 20 7.13 -5.98 -3.72
C GLY A 20 5.64 -6.23 -3.50
N PHE A 21 4.76 -5.58 -4.26
CA PHE A 21 3.31 -5.82 -4.19
C PHE A 21 2.92 -7.21 -4.70
N ALA A 22 3.61 -7.73 -5.72
CA ALA A 22 3.37 -9.09 -6.21
C ALA A 22 3.72 -10.13 -5.14
N VAL A 23 4.92 -10.04 -4.54
CA VAL A 23 5.34 -10.90 -3.44
C VAL A 23 4.40 -10.77 -2.24
N TYR A 24 3.98 -9.56 -1.92
CA TYR A 24 3.03 -9.30 -0.84
C TYR A 24 1.69 -10.04 -1.07
N ALA A 25 1.19 -10.01 -2.31
CA ALA A 25 -0.04 -10.72 -2.67
C ALA A 25 0.09 -12.24 -2.50
N GLU A 26 1.22 -12.80 -2.91
CA GLU A 26 1.51 -14.24 -2.72
C GLU A 26 1.60 -14.61 -1.24
N LEU A 27 2.30 -13.80 -0.43
CA LEU A 27 2.42 -14.02 1.00
C LEU A 27 1.06 -14.02 1.72
N LEU A 28 0.12 -13.17 1.32
CA LEU A 28 -1.22 -13.13 1.90
C LEU A 28 -2.01 -14.43 1.68
N ASN A 29 -1.68 -15.19 0.64
CA ASN A 29 -2.33 -16.44 0.27
C ASN A 29 -1.50 -17.68 0.66
N TYR A 30 -0.30 -17.49 1.20
CA TYR A 30 0.59 -18.60 1.54
C TYR A 30 0.23 -19.21 2.90
N GLU A 31 -0.39 -20.39 2.87
CA GLU A 31 -0.93 -21.08 4.04
C GLU A 31 0.05 -21.23 5.21
N PRO A 32 1.34 -21.60 5.01
CA PRO A 32 2.27 -21.78 6.11
C PRO A 32 2.50 -20.56 7.00
N ILE A 33 2.24 -19.33 6.51
CA ILE A 33 2.42 -18.11 7.30
C ILE A 33 1.09 -17.43 7.67
N LYS A 34 -0.02 -18.04 7.39
CA LYS A 34 -1.35 -17.47 7.67
C LYS A 34 -1.53 -17.10 9.14
N TRP A 35 -1.02 -17.91 10.04
CA TRP A 35 -1.05 -17.64 11.46
C TRP A 35 -0.31 -16.34 11.85
N VAL A 36 0.81 -16.03 11.17
CA VAL A 36 1.54 -14.76 11.38
C VAL A 36 0.69 -13.57 10.93
N ILE A 37 0.04 -13.71 9.78
CA ILE A 37 -0.84 -12.67 9.23
C ILE A 37 -2.01 -12.40 10.17
N ASP A 38 -2.63 -13.46 10.69
CA ASP A 38 -3.74 -13.36 11.63
C ASP A 38 -3.30 -12.76 12.98
N TYR A 39 -2.13 -13.13 13.46
CA TYR A 39 -1.51 -12.52 14.63
C TYR A 39 -1.28 -11.01 14.43
N LEU A 40 -0.67 -10.63 13.32
CA LEU A 40 -0.41 -9.22 13.00
C LEU A 40 -1.70 -8.40 12.87
N LYS A 41 -2.77 -8.98 12.31
CA LYS A 41 -4.09 -8.32 12.26
C LYS A 41 -4.70 -8.11 13.64
N LYS A 42 -4.62 -9.11 14.51
CA LYS A 42 -5.19 -9.06 15.87
C LYS A 42 -4.45 -8.08 16.79
N THR A 43 -3.15 -7.92 16.61
CA THR A 43 -2.30 -7.06 17.46
C THR A 43 -2.31 -5.59 17.06
N ARG A 44 -2.94 -5.24 15.92
CA ARG A 44 -3.04 -3.87 15.45
C ARG A 44 -4.36 -3.22 15.89
N PRO A 45 -4.36 -1.89 16.10
CA PRO A 45 -5.61 -1.16 16.22
C PRO A 45 -6.53 -1.46 15.02
N PRO A 46 -7.83 -1.67 15.24
CA PRO A 46 -8.77 -2.09 14.18
C PRO A 46 -8.75 -1.20 12.94
N MET A 47 -8.67 0.12 13.10
CA MET A 47 -8.60 1.06 11.98
C MET A 47 -7.32 0.87 11.14
N GLU A 48 -6.18 0.63 11.80
CA GLU A 48 -4.91 0.42 11.09
C GLU A 48 -4.92 -0.91 10.31
N ALA A 49 -5.48 -1.95 10.87
CA ALA A 49 -5.62 -3.26 10.21
C ALA A 49 -6.54 -3.18 8.98
N GLU A 50 -7.63 -2.44 9.10
CA GLU A 50 -8.59 -2.22 8.02
C GLU A 50 -7.95 -1.44 6.86
N ILE A 51 -7.33 -0.30 7.16
CA ILE A 51 -6.64 0.53 6.15
C ILE A 51 -5.54 -0.26 5.46
N TRP A 52 -4.75 -1.02 6.22
CA TRP A 52 -3.69 -1.85 5.67
C TRP A 52 -4.22 -2.82 4.59
N GLY A 53 -5.30 -3.54 4.88
CA GLY A 53 -5.88 -4.50 3.94
C GLY A 53 -6.53 -3.83 2.73
N GLU A 54 -7.27 -2.75 2.94
CA GLU A 54 -7.99 -2.04 1.87
C GLU A 54 -7.03 -1.26 0.97
N LEU A 55 -6.08 -0.52 1.54
CA LEU A 55 -5.08 0.23 0.77
C LEU A 55 -4.20 -0.71 -0.07
N PHE A 56 -3.82 -1.86 0.48
CA PHE A 56 -3.09 -2.88 -0.27
C PHE A 56 -3.86 -3.31 -1.52
N LYS A 57 -5.13 -3.66 -1.37
CA LYS A 57 -5.98 -4.10 -2.48
C LYS A 57 -6.13 -3.01 -3.55
N VAL A 58 -6.33 -1.76 -3.13
CA VAL A 58 -6.47 -0.61 -4.03
C VAL A 58 -5.20 -0.41 -4.85
N ILE A 59 -4.04 -0.32 -4.19
CA ILE A 59 -2.76 -0.09 -4.88
C ILE A 59 -2.42 -1.27 -5.80
N ARG A 60 -2.54 -2.50 -5.32
CA ARG A 60 -2.30 -3.70 -6.11
C ARG A 60 -3.17 -3.73 -7.37
N ASN A 61 -4.46 -3.43 -7.23
CA ASN A 61 -5.37 -3.43 -8.37
C ASN A 61 -4.98 -2.36 -9.40
N ILE A 62 -4.63 -1.16 -8.95
CA ILE A 62 -4.17 -0.09 -9.85
C ILE A 62 -2.92 -0.55 -10.61
N ILE A 63 -1.91 -1.02 -9.91
CA ILE A 63 -0.62 -1.41 -10.50
C ILE A 63 -0.78 -2.61 -11.45
N SER A 64 -1.62 -3.58 -11.10
CA SER A 64 -1.79 -4.81 -11.88
C SER A 64 -2.66 -4.62 -13.13
N HIS A 65 -3.68 -3.77 -13.03
CA HIS A 65 -4.64 -3.56 -14.13
C HIS A 65 -4.23 -2.43 -15.09
N PHE A 66 -3.30 -1.57 -14.68
CA PHE A 66 -2.80 -0.46 -15.50
C PHE A 66 -1.28 -0.56 -15.70
N PRO A 67 -0.79 -1.54 -16.48
CA PRO A 67 0.63 -1.82 -16.62
C PRO A 67 1.41 -0.77 -17.40
N PHE A 68 0.75 0.22 -18.00
CA PHE A 68 1.35 1.28 -18.80
C PHE A 68 2.05 2.38 -17.99
N PHE A 69 1.93 2.36 -16.66
CA PHE A 69 2.68 3.29 -15.81
C PHE A 69 4.12 2.80 -15.59
N ASP A 70 5.09 3.70 -15.79
CA ASP A 70 6.50 3.42 -15.63
C ASP A 70 7.12 4.00 -14.36
N ILE A 71 6.48 5.01 -13.76
CA ILE A 71 6.93 5.64 -12.53
C ILE A 71 5.78 5.88 -11.58
N TRP A 72 6.07 5.84 -10.26
CA TRP A 72 5.08 6.03 -9.21
C TRP A 72 4.31 7.35 -9.33
N ASP A 73 5.01 8.43 -9.64
CA ASP A 73 4.43 9.77 -9.71
C ASP A 73 3.38 9.95 -10.83
N GLU A 74 3.38 9.06 -11.82
CA GLU A 74 2.45 9.09 -12.94
C GLU A 74 1.23 8.18 -12.76
N VAL A 75 1.23 7.35 -11.72
CA VAL A 75 0.10 6.45 -11.45
C VAL A 75 -1.12 7.26 -11.02
N TRP A 76 -2.21 7.12 -11.75
CA TRP A 76 -3.48 7.78 -11.45
C TRP A 76 -4.68 6.90 -11.76
N VAL A 77 -5.81 7.22 -11.15
CA VAL A 77 -7.10 6.61 -11.42
C VAL A 77 -8.17 7.67 -11.65
N SER A 78 -9.18 7.34 -12.43
CA SER A 78 -10.40 8.14 -12.57
C SER A 78 -11.58 7.22 -12.85
N LYS A 79 -12.78 7.71 -12.68
CA LYS A 79 -14.03 6.99 -12.96
C LYS A 79 -14.05 6.40 -14.37
N ARG A 80 -13.53 7.12 -15.36
CA ARG A 80 -13.50 6.68 -16.76
C ARG A 80 -12.66 5.43 -16.99
N ILE A 81 -11.59 5.23 -16.20
CA ILE A 81 -10.71 4.07 -16.30
C ILE A 81 -11.21 2.92 -15.44
N VAL A 82 -11.77 3.24 -14.29
CA VAL A 82 -12.04 2.27 -13.22
C VAL A 82 -13.48 1.80 -13.23
N ASN A 83 -14.39 2.56 -13.81
CA ASN A 83 -15.82 2.27 -13.79
C ASN A 83 -16.25 1.42 -14.99
N TRP A 84 -16.13 0.12 -14.84
CA TRP A 84 -16.64 -0.85 -15.80
C TRP A 84 -17.94 -1.47 -15.26
N ASP A 85 -18.95 -0.66 -15.11
CA ASP A 85 -20.34 -1.07 -14.81
C ASP A 85 -20.55 -2.05 -13.65
N ARG A 86 -19.64 -2.09 -12.69
CA ARG A 86 -19.78 -2.93 -11.52
C ARG A 86 -20.07 -2.09 -10.29
N GLU A 87 -21.27 -2.21 -9.77
CA GLU A 87 -21.63 -1.71 -8.45
C GLU A 87 -20.61 -2.21 -7.40
N GLY A 88 -20.14 -1.30 -6.58
CA GLY A 88 -19.35 -1.69 -5.42
C GLY A 88 -17.84 -1.74 -5.63
N TRP A 89 -17.32 -0.95 -6.47
CA TRP A 89 -15.89 -0.79 -6.74
C TRP A 89 -15.06 -0.54 -5.49
N THR A 90 -14.03 -1.35 -5.30
CA THR A 90 -13.13 -1.28 -4.14
C THR A 90 -12.47 0.09 -4.01
N ILE A 91 -12.06 0.70 -5.13
CA ILE A 91 -11.41 2.02 -5.14
C ILE A 91 -12.39 3.12 -4.78
N ASP A 92 -13.58 3.16 -5.40
CA ASP A 92 -14.59 4.16 -5.11
C ASP A 92 -15.07 4.08 -3.65
N LYS A 93 -15.37 2.89 -3.19
CA LYS A 93 -15.75 2.64 -1.78
C LYS A 93 -14.66 3.07 -0.81
N PHE A 94 -13.42 2.71 -1.11
CA PHE A 94 -12.26 3.07 -0.30
C PHE A 94 -12.11 4.59 -0.21
N MET A 95 -12.12 5.27 -1.35
CA MET A 95 -11.95 6.71 -1.39
C MET A 95 -13.09 7.46 -0.67
N LYS A 96 -14.34 7.06 -0.88
CA LYS A 96 -15.51 7.65 -0.18
C LYS A 96 -15.45 7.42 1.32
N LYS A 97 -15.04 6.24 1.75
CA LYS A 97 -14.93 5.88 3.17
C LYS A 97 -13.93 6.76 3.93
N TYR A 98 -12.84 7.12 3.27
CA TYR A 98 -11.77 7.92 3.90
C TYR A 98 -11.78 9.38 3.47
N GLU A 99 -12.77 9.82 2.70
CA GLU A 99 -12.95 11.23 2.33
C GLU A 99 -12.97 12.14 3.55
N GLY A 100 -12.23 13.23 3.50
CA GLY A 100 -12.14 14.20 4.59
C GLY A 100 -11.25 13.79 5.78
N LYS A 101 -10.69 12.58 5.78
CA LYS A 101 -9.70 12.16 6.77
C LYS A 101 -8.33 12.62 6.28
N GLU A 102 -7.86 13.76 6.80
CA GLU A 102 -6.69 14.46 6.24
C GLU A 102 -5.42 13.61 6.20
N VAL A 103 -5.04 12.99 7.31
CA VAL A 103 -3.84 12.15 7.38
C VAL A 103 -4.06 11.00 8.35
N ILE A 104 -3.78 9.80 7.90
CA ILE A 104 -3.72 8.63 8.75
C ILE A 104 -2.27 8.14 8.80
N LYS A 105 -1.73 8.04 10.00
CA LYS A 105 -0.39 7.47 10.21
C LYS A 105 -0.50 5.99 10.48
N TYR A 106 0.07 5.20 9.59
CA TYR A 106 0.26 3.78 9.81
C TYR A 106 1.60 3.55 10.51
N ARG A 107 1.58 2.80 11.60
CA ARG A 107 2.79 2.50 12.37
C ARG A 107 3.16 1.03 12.26
N PHE A 108 4.45 0.76 12.29
CA PHE A 108 4.99 -0.58 12.39
C PHE A 108 6.34 -0.57 13.11
N TRP A 109 6.62 -1.67 13.78
CA TRP A 109 7.87 -1.87 14.49
C TRP A 109 8.95 -2.37 13.54
N GLU A 110 10.10 -1.69 13.53
CA GLU A 110 11.31 -2.14 12.85
C GLU A 110 12.25 -2.78 13.87
N ALA A 111 12.18 -4.12 14.04
CA ALA A 111 12.94 -4.83 15.07
C ALA A 111 14.46 -4.63 14.92
N ASN A 112 14.98 -4.69 13.69
CA ASN A 112 16.41 -4.48 13.42
C ASN A 112 16.91 -3.08 13.75
N LYS A 113 16.03 -2.09 13.87
CA LYS A 113 16.38 -0.71 14.26
C LYS A 113 15.88 -0.36 15.65
N ASN A 114 15.23 -1.29 16.31
CA ASN A 114 14.62 -1.12 17.64
C ASN A 114 13.81 0.18 17.75
N ARG A 115 12.97 0.46 16.73
CA ARG A 115 12.16 1.68 16.70
C ARG A 115 10.83 1.51 16.00
N MET A 116 9.87 2.35 16.40
CA MET A 116 8.61 2.51 15.69
C MET A 116 8.84 3.35 14.42
N THR A 117 8.37 2.88 13.29
CA THR A 117 8.38 3.59 12.02
C THR A 117 6.96 3.92 11.60
N TYR A 118 6.80 5.06 10.95
CA TYR A 118 5.51 5.57 10.48
C TYR A 118 5.58 5.84 8.99
N PHE A 119 4.45 5.68 8.32
CA PHE A 119 4.20 6.29 7.03
C PHE A 119 2.81 6.94 7.01
N SER A 120 2.68 7.99 6.23
CA SER A 120 1.48 8.79 6.17
C SER A 120 0.67 8.44 4.94
N ILE A 121 -0.63 8.28 5.13
CA ILE A 121 -1.62 8.10 4.07
C ILE A 121 -2.48 9.36 4.08
N ASN A 122 -2.55 10.05 2.94
CA ASN A 122 -3.32 11.27 2.78
C ASN A 122 -4.62 10.96 2.02
N PHE A 123 -5.72 11.52 2.48
CA PHE A 123 -6.98 11.40 1.77
C PHE A 123 -7.47 12.78 1.38
N PRO A 124 -8.03 12.96 0.16
CA PRO A 124 -8.54 14.25 -0.26
C PRO A 124 -9.72 14.68 0.62
N LYS A 125 -9.84 15.99 0.86
CA LYS A 125 -10.96 16.56 1.62
C LYS A 125 -12.30 16.29 0.94
N LYS A 126 -12.29 16.28 -0.38
CA LYS A 126 -13.43 15.92 -1.23
C LYS A 126 -12.93 15.01 -2.34
N TYR A 127 -13.65 13.93 -2.52
CA TYR A 127 -13.34 12.94 -3.51
C TYR A 127 -14.16 13.17 -4.79
N ASP A 128 -13.47 13.31 -5.92
CA ASP A 128 -14.08 13.46 -7.22
C ASP A 128 -13.39 12.53 -8.24
N MET A 129 -14.08 11.45 -8.59
CA MET A 129 -13.60 10.46 -9.55
C MET A 129 -13.69 10.92 -11.01
N ASP A 130 -14.36 12.00 -11.32
CA ASP A 130 -14.36 12.54 -12.68
C ASP A 130 -13.01 13.15 -13.05
N ASN A 131 -12.23 13.54 -12.04
CA ASN A 131 -10.86 14.00 -12.18
C ASN A 131 -9.85 12.87 -11.94
N LYS A 132 -8.62 13.07 -12.43
CA LYS A 132 -7.51 12.17 -12.14
C LYS A 132 -7.09 12.30 -10.67
N ILE A 133 -7.02 11.18 -9.98
CA ILE A 133 -6.48 11.09 -8.63
C ILE A 133 -5.13 10.39 -8.73
N TYR A 134 -4.07 11.10 -8.43
CA TYR A 134 -2.72 10.54 -8.47
C TYR A 134 -2.41 9.77 -7.20
N LEU A 135 -1.85 8.57 -7.35
CA LEU A 135 -1.47 7.73 -6.22
C LEU A 135 -0.49 8.43 -5.28
N LYS A 136 0.44 9.24 -5.82
CA LYS A 136 1.39 10.03 -5.04
C LYS A 136 0.73 11.03 -4.07
N GLU A 137 -0.50 11.46 -4.34
CA GLU A 137 -1.26 12.36 -3.46
C GLU A 137 -1.79 11.62 -2.24
N ILE A 138 -2.05 10.32 -2.35
CA ILE A 138 -2.48 9.45 -1.26
C ILE A 138 -1.27 8.91 -0.52
N LEU A 139 -0.27 8.43 -1.25
CA LEU A 139 0.92 7.77 -0.73
C LEU A 139 2.13 8.11 -1.58
N SER A 140 3.11 8.81 -1.00
CA SER A 140 4.35 9.14 -1.72
C SER A 140 5.10 7.90 -2.18
N GLU A 141 5.99 8.00 -3.17
CA GLU A 141 6.84 6.88 -3.61
C GLU A 141 7.60 6.25 -2.45
N LYS A 142 8.17 7.08 -1.56
CA LYS A 142 8.90 6.63 -0.38
C LYS A 142 8.04 5.80 0.56
N GLU A 143 6.83 6.24 0.78
CA GLU A 143 5.86 5.54 1.60
C GLU A 143 5.34 4.27 0.90
N GLY A 144 5.15 4.31 -0.42
CA GLY A 144 4.80 3.15 -1.26
C GLY A 144 5.84 2.04 -1.19
N VAL A 145 7.13 2.41 -1.23
CA VAL A 145 8.25 1.47 -1.01
C VAL A 145 8.16 0.81 0.37
N LYS A 146 7.98 1.60 1.42
CA LYS A 146 7.85 1.04 2.78
C LYS A 146 6.66 0.09 2.87
N PHE A 147 5.52 0.49 2.32
CA PHE A 147 4.29 -0.28 2.37
C PHE A 147 4.41 -1.61 1.62
N SER A 148 5.04 -1.62 0.44
CA SER A 148 5.21 -2.83 -0.37
C SER A 148 6.06 -3.91 0.31
N PHE A 149 6.97 -3.53 1.20
CA PHE A 149 7.86 -4.45 1.91
C PHE A 149 7.47 -4.71 3.37
N ILE A 150 6.44 -4.05 3.88
CA ILE A 150 6.08 -4.10 5.30
C ILE A 150 5.72 -5.51 5.77
N LEU A 151 4.91 -6.25 5.00
CA LEU A 151 4.47 -7.58 5.39
C LEU A 151 5.64 -8.57 5.44
N MET A 152 6.44 -8.57 4.39
CA MET A 152 7.61 -9.45 4.30
C MET A 152 8.55 -9.24 5.49
N ARG A 153 8.81 -7.98 5.83
CA ARG A 153 9.65 -7.63 6.96
C ARG A 153 9.05 -8.08 8.29
N GLN A 154 7.76 -7.85 8.49
CA GLN A 154 7.08 -8.27 9.71
C GLN A 154 7.07 -9.79 9.90
N ILE A 155 6.94 -10.53 8.81
CA ILE A 155 7.04 -12.00 8.84
C ILE A 155 8.43 -12.43 9.25
N MET A 156 9.47 -11.83 8.68
CA MET A 156 10.86 -12.14 9.03
C MET A 156 11.14 -11.83 10.52
N ASP A 157 10.74 -10.67 10.98
CA ASP A 157 10.92 -10.26 12.37
C ASP A 157 10.20 -11.21 13.35
N THR A 158 8.98 -11.64 13.01
CA THR A 158 8.20 -12.57 13.86
C THR A 158 8.80 -13.98 13.92
N GLN A 159 9.50 -14.41 12.88
CA GLN A 159 10.15 -15.74 12.88
C GLN A 159 11.48 -15.75 13.64
N VAL A 160 12.14 -14.63 13.77
CA VAL A 160 13.42 -14.53 14.50
C VAL A 160 13.20 -14.55 16.01
N GLU A 161 12.00 -14.20 16.50
CA GLU A 161 11.66 -14.20 17.93
C GLU A 161 11.20 -15.57 18.48
N LYS A 162 11.25 -16.63 17.66
CA LYS A 162 11.01 -18.02 18.05
C LYS A 162 12.31 -18.79 18.22
#